data_4ed691110c501a4731ce1e75ae29bcad
#
_entry.id   4ed691110c501a4731ce1e75ae29bcad
#
_cell.length_a   1.000
_cell.length_b   1.000
_cell.length_c   1.000
_cell.angle_alpha   90.00
_cell.angle_beta   90.00
_cell.angle_gamma   90.00
#
_symmetry.space_group_name_H-M   'P 1'
#
loop_
_entity.id
_entity.type
_entity.pdbx_description
1 polymer ?
#
loop_
_entity_poly.entity_id
_entity_poly.type
_entity_poly.pdbx_seq_one_letter_code
_entity_poly.pdbx_strand_id
1 'polypeptide(L)'
;HFTIADTGWGKAVWGKYYGQWIMEACVFTYDFDRFHPAEILDLIDKYQITTLCCPPTMYRLMMQEDFERFDLSSLEYSTTAGEALNPDLFDFWKANTGLTIFEGFGQTETPLTCANLTHSVPRPGSMGRPNPLYELEIKRDDGSRCDVGETGEICIKMDPRPEGIMMEYYRNPEKTDDAIYDGWYHTGDMCWSDEDGFFWYVGRNDD
;
A
#
# COMPACT_ATOMS: atom_id res chain seq x y z
N HIS A 1 12.49 -7.96 -8.26
CA HIS A 1 11.59 -7.00 -7.58
C HIS A 1 12.36 -5.81 -7.05
N PHE A 2 11.87 -4.63 -7.34
CA PHE A 2 12.45 -3.37 -6.85
C PHE A 2 11.40 -2.60 -6.02
N THR A 3 11.68 -2.40 -4.74
CA THR A 3 10.88 -1.53 -3.87
C THR A 3 11.66 -0.27 -3.51
N ILE A 4 11.08 0.87 -3.79
CA ILE A 4 11.58 2.18 -3.39
C ILE A 4 10.84 2.58 -2.11
N ALA A 5 11.50 2.41 -0.96
CA ALA A 5 10.95 2.73 0.34
C ALA A 5 12.08 3.01 1.33
N ASP A 6 11.84 3.91 2.26
CA ASP A 6 12.72 4.10 3.42
C ASP A 6 12.78 2.80 4.23
N THR A 7 13.97 2.43 4.69
CA THR A 7 14.19 1.18 5.43
C THR A 7 13.51 1.15 6.80
N GLY A 8 13.09 2.30 7.32
CA GLY A 8 12.29 2.42 8.54
C GLY A 8 10.79 2.19 8.35
N TRP A 9 10.32 2.08 7.11
CA TRP A 9 8.91 1.86 6.82
C TRP A 9 8.56 0.37 6.73
N GLY A 10 7.34 0.01 7.17
CA GLY A 10 6.82 -1.34 7.03
C GLY A 10 6.85 -1.86 5.59
N LYS A 11 6.70 -0.99 4.60
CA LYS A 11 6.85 -1.31 3.17
C LYS A 11 8.21 -1.94 2.83
N ALA A 12 9.29 -1.51 3.47
CA ALA A 12 10.61 -2.11 3.25
C ALA A 12 10.70 -3.53 3.83
N VAL A 13 10.00 -3.80 4.93
CA VAL A 13 9.98 -5.11 5.57
C VAL A 13 9.08 -6.07 4.81
N TRP A 14 7.82 -5.70 4.63
CA TRP A 14 6.81 -6.56 4.01
C TRP A 14 6.93 -6.62 2.49
N GLY A 15 7.05 -5.48 1.84
CA GLY A 15 7.05 -5.38 0.38
C GLY A 15 8.38 -5.69 -0.28
N LYS A 16 9.52 -5.38 0.39
CA LYS A 16 10.85 -5.55 -0.21
C LYS A 16 11.47 -6.89 0.14
N TYR A 17 11.42 -7.31 1.40
CA TYR A 17 12.18 -8.48 1.84
C TYR A 17 11.30 -9.72 1.99
N TYR A 18 10.52 -9.80 3.04
CA TYR A 18 9.89 -11.06 3.43
C TYR A 18 8.87 -11.58 2.42
N GLY A 19 8.01 -10.74 1.89
CA GLY A 19 7.05 -11.14 0.87
C GLY A 19 7.73 -11.66 -0.39
N GLN A 20 8.80 -10.99 -0.82
CA GLN A 20 9.54 -11.36 -2.02
C GLN A 20 10.36 -12.64 -1.82
N TRP A 21 10.98 -12.83 -0.66
CA TRP A 21 11.71 -14.05 -0.36
C TRP A 21 10.81 -15.28 -0.22
N ILE A 22 9.61 -15.13 0.35
CA ILE A 22 8.61 -16.20 0.36
C ILE A 22 8.25 -16.64 -1.07
N MET A 23 8.22 -15.71 -2.00
CA MET A 23 7.95 -15.97 -3.43
C MET A 23 9.21 -16.32 -4.24
N GLU A 24 10.36 -16.54 -3.58
CA GLU A 24 11.65 -16.85 -4.20
C GLU A 24 12.10 -15.79 -5.23
N ALA A 25 11.63 -14.54 -5.08
CA ALA A 25 11.97 -13.45 -5.98
C ALA A 25 13.37 -12.89 -5.70
N CYS A 26 14.07 -12.49 -6.76
CA CYS A 26 15.29 -11.72 -6.65
C CYS A 26 14.96 -10.29 -6.20
N VAL A 27 15.51 -9.86 -5.07
CA VAL A 27 15.32 -8.51 -4.53
C VAL A 27 16.42 -7.60 -5.04
N PHE A 28 16.04 -6.63 -5.88
CA PHE A 28 16.94 -5.58 -6.33
C PHE A 28 17.08 -4.50 -5.26
N THR A 29 18.31 -4.12 -4.92
CA THR A 29 18.61 -3.05 -3.98
C THR A 29 19.51 -2.03 -4.62
N TYR A 30 19.17 -0.77 -4.42
CA TYR A 30 19.94 0.36 -4.90
C TYR A 30 19.99 1.42 -3.81
N ASP A 31 21.18 1.91 -3.53
CA ASP A 31 21.44 2.96 -2.54
C ASP A 31 21.61 4.30 -3.27
N PHE A 32 20.87 5.32 -2.83
CA PHE A 32 20.92 6.66 -3.38
C PHE A 32 20.66 7.70 -2.30
N ASP A 33 21.44 8.78 -2.34
CA ASP A 33 21.26 9.92 -1.42
C ASP A 33 20.03 10.77 -1.79
N ARG A 34 19.72 10.84 -3.09
CA ARG A 34 18.60 11.59 -3.63
C ARG A 34 17.92 10.81 -4.73
N PHE A 35 16.58 10.88 -4.74
CA PHE A 35 15.78 10.27 -5.81
C PHE A 35 15.96 11.04 -7.13
N HIS A 36 16.41 10.35 -8.17
CA HIS A 36 16.53 10.84 -9.53
C HIS A 36 15.67 9.97 -10.45
N PRO A 37 14.50 10.50 -10.95
CA PRO A 37 13.56 9.70 -11.72
C PRO A 37 14.15 9.00 -12.92
N ALA A 38 14.93 9.71 -13.74
CA ALA A 38 15.60 9.14 -14.92
C ALA A 38 16.53 7.97 -14.56
N GLU A 39 17.28 8.09 -13.46
CA GLU A 39 18.17 7.03 -13.00
C GLU A 39 17.39 5.76 -12.59
N ILE A 40 16.24 5.92 -11.95
CA ILE A 40 15.39 4.79 -11.60
C ILE A 40 14.85 4.08 -12.84
N LEU A 41 14.43 4.83 -13.86
CA LEU A 41 13.98 4.28 -15.14
C LEU A 41 15.13 3.56 -15.88
N ASP A 42 16.35 4.14 -15.88
CA ASP A 42 17.57 3.51 -16.41
C ASP A 42 17.90 2.18 -15.67
N LEU A 43 17.69 2.12 -14.36
CA LEU A 43 17.91 0.89 -13.58
C LEU A 43 16.89 -0.20 -13.94
N ILE A 44 15.63 0.17 -14.15
CA ILE A 44 14.58 -0.76 -14.57
C ILE A 44 14.96 -1.38 -15.92
N ASP A 45 15.32 -0.54 -16.89
CA ASP A 45 15.78 -0.95 -18.22
C ASP A 45 17.04 -1.83 -18.13
N LYS A 46 18.10 -1.30 -17.55
CA LYS A 46 19.42 -1.97 -17.48
C LYS A 46 19.40 -3.33 -16.79
N TYR A 47 18.64 -3.45 -15.70
CA TYR A 47 18.61 -4.68 -14.90
C TYR A 47 17.36 -5.53 -15.17
N GLN A 48 16.55 -5.14 -16.13
CA GLN A 48 15.35 -5.87 -16.56
C GLN A 48 14.45 -6.21 -15.35
N ILE A 49 14.14 -5.16 -14.57
CA ILE A 49 13.30 -5.26 -13.38
C ILE A 49 11.88 -5.66 -13.80
N THR A 50 11.34 -6.72 -13.21
CA THR A 50 10.01 -7.23 -13.58
C THR A 50 8.88 -6.66 -12.72
N THR A 51 9.17 -6.31 -11.47
CA THR A 51 8.14 -5.77 -10.57
C THR A 51 8.64 -4.55 -9.82
N LEU A 52 7.83 -3.50 -9.81
CA LEU A 52 8.14 -2.22 -9.16
C LEU A 52 7.11 -1.91 -8.07
N CYS A 53 7.59 -1.54 -6.88
CA CYS A 53 6.79 -1.00 -5.80
C CYS A 53 7.39 0.34 -5.35
N CYS A 54 6.64 1.42 -5.47
CA CYS A 54 7.06 2.70 -4.92
C CYS A 54 5.86 3.58 -4.51
N PRO A 55 6.07 4.61 -3.68
CA PRO A 55 5.02 5.56 -3.33
C PRO A 55 4.49 6.31 -4.56
N PRO A 56 3.22 6.78 -4.56
CA PRO A 56 2.66 7.61 -5.62
C PRO A 56 3.49 8.84 -5.94
N THR A 57 4.09 9.46 -4.93
CA THR A 57 5.00 10.62 -5.12
C THR A 57 6.17 10.28 -6.04
N MET A 58 6.74 9.08 -5.95
CA MET A 58 7.86 8.66 -6.82
C MET A 58 7.39 8.41 -8.26
N TYR A 59 6.22 7.77 -8.44
CA TYR A 59 5.60 7.64 -9.76
C TYR A 59 5.35 9.02 -10.40
N ARG A 60 4.86 9.99 -9.63
CA ARG A 60 4.62 11.36 -10.10
C ARG A 60 5.89 12.06 -10.58
N LEU A 61 7.01 11.81 -9.91
CA LEU A 61 8.29 12.36 -10.36
C LEU A 61 8.75 11.67 -11.65
N MET A 62 8.56 10.35 -11.79
CA MET A 62 8.89 9.64 -13.03
C MET A 62 8.02 10.07 -14.22
N MET A 63 6.77 10.50 -14.00
CA MET A 63 5.91 11.06 -15.08
C MET A 63 6.51 12.27 -15.80
N GLN A 64 7.47 12.94 -15.19
CA GLN A 64 8.11 14.14 -15.78
C GLN A 64 9.22 13.79 -16.78
N GLU A 65 9.59 12.52 -16.85
CA GLU A 65 10.61 12.02 -17.73
C GLU A 65 10.06 11.62 -19.11
N ASP A 66 10.92 11.58 -20.08
CA ASP A 66 10.62 11.09 -21.43
C ASP A 66 10.71 9.57 -21.47
N PHE A 67 9.57 8.89 -21.39
CA PHE A 67 9.46 7.43 -21.32
C PHE A 67 9.96 6.73 -22.60
N GLU A 68 9.99 7.41 -23.76
CA GLU A 68 10.51 6.84 -25.01
C GLU A 68 12.01 6.53 -24.96
N ARG A 69 12.70 7.09 -23.96
CA ARG A 69 14.15 6.89 -23.77
C ARG A 69 14.50 5.59 -23.04
N PHE A 70 13.52 4.90 -22.46
CA PHE A 70 13.75 3.75 -21.60
C PHE A 70 12.96 2.53 -22.10
N ASP A 71 13.60 1.36 -22.09
CA ASP A 71 12.90 0.10 -22.35
C ASP A 71 12.31 -0.46 -21.03
N LEU A 72 11.04 -0.18 -20.80
CA LEU A 72 10.32 -0.66 -19.62
C LEU A 72 9.53 -1.95 -19.88
N SER A 73 9.77 -2.61 -21.01
CA SER A 73 9.04 -3.82 -21.41
C SER A 73 9.27 -5.03 -20.49
N SER A 74 10.33 -4.98 -19.67
CA SER A 74 10.58 -5.99 -18.64
C SER A 74 9.61 -5.93 -17.48
N LEU A 75 8.96 -4.78 -17.22
CA LEU A 75 7.98 -4.64 -16.15
C LEU A 75 6.75 -5.48 -16.45
N GLU A 76 6.35 -6.29 -15.48
CA GLU A 76 5.16 -7.13 -15.51
C GLU A 76 4.12 -6.68 -14.47
N TYR A 77 4.57 -6.01 -13.39
CA TYR A 77 3.71 -5.65 -12.28
C TYR A 77 4.15 -4.37 -11.58
N SER A 78 3.21 -3.48 -11.31
CA SER A 78 3.45 -2.21 -10.63
C SER A 78 2.50 -2.06 -9.43
N THR A 79 3.06 -1.70 -8.27
CA THR A 79 2.30 -1.56 -7.03
C THR A 79 2.62 -0.26 -6.31
N THR A 80 1.68 0.20 -5.51
CA THR A 80 1.87 1.36 -4.63
C THR A 80 1.18 1.15 -3.29
N ALA A 81 1.67 1.82 -2.27
CA ALA A 81 1.04 1.91 -0.96
C ALA A 81 1.62 3.10 -0.18
N GLY A 82 0.92 3.51 0.88
CA GLY A 82 1.37 4.54 1.83
C GLY A 82 0.87 5.95 1.54
N GLU A 83 0.35 6.21 0.35
CA GLU A 83 -0.31 7.45 -0.06
C GLU A 83 -1.43 7.10 -1.03
N ALA A 84 -2.47 7.92 -1.13
CA ALA A 84 -3.54 7.71 -2.11
C ALA A 84 -3.03 7.90 -3.56
N LEU A 85 -3.39 6.98 -4.44
CA LEU A 85 -3.02 7.03 -5.85
C LEU A 85 -3.95 7.98 -6.63
N ASN A 86 -3.39 9.04 -7.20
CA ASN A 86 -4.14 9.94 -8.07
C ASN A 86 -4.53 9.22 -9.38
N PRO A 87 -5.80 9.32 -9.83
CA PRO A 87 -6.26 8.74 -11.08
C PRO A 87 -5.44 9.15 -12.32
N ASP A 88 -5.02 10.42 -12.41
CA ASP A 88 -4.21 10.89 -13.55
C ASP A 88 -2.86 10.15 -13.64
N LEU A 89 -2.27 9.85 -12.48
CA LEU A 89 -1.03 9.09 -12.39
C LEU A 89 -1.23 7.65 -12.84
N PHE A 90 -2.33 7.04 -12.43
CA PHE A 90 -2.71 5.69 -12.85
C PHE A 90 -2.88 5.61 -14.37
N ASP A 91 -3.60 6.55 -14.97
CA ASP A 91 -3.84 6.59 -16.42
C ASP A 91 -2.55 6.86 -17.20
N PHE A 92 -1.72 7.80 -16.73
CA PHE A 92 -0.42 8.07 -17.33
C PHE A 92 0.49 6.83 -17.35
N TRP A 93 0.64 6.16 -16.19
CA TRP A 93 1.47 4.96 -16.09
C TRP A 93 1.00 3.87 -17.03
N LYS A 94 -0.30 3.64 -17.07
CA LYS A 94 -0.91 2.66 -17.97
C LYS A 94 -0.70 2.99 -19.45
N ALA A 95 -0.80 4.27 -19.82
CA ALA A 95 -0.59 4.69 -21.20
C ALA A 95 0.85 4.47 -21.67
N ASN A 96 1.84 4.64 -20.80
CA ASN A 96 3.26 4.56 -21.15
C ASN A 96 3.88 3.16 -20.97
N THR A 97 3.36 2.35 -20.04
CA THR A 97 3.90 1.01 -19.76
C THR A 97 2.95 -0.14 -20.11
N GLY A 98 1.69 0.15 -20.38
CA GLY A 98 0.64 -0.86 -20.53
C GLY A 98 0.17 -1.47 -19.20
N LEU A 99 0.82 -1.13 -18.08
CA LEU A 99 0.59 -1.72 -16.77
C LEU A 99 -0.32 -0.88 -15.90
N THR A 100 -1.13 -1.57 -15.12
CA THR A 100 -1.95 -0.99 -14.06
C THR A 100 -1.17 -0.92 -12.76
N ILE A 101 -1.28 0.18 -12.02
CA ILE A 101 -0.74 0.28 -10.66
C ILE A 101 -1.77 -0.30 -9.68
N PHE A 102 -1.36 -1.28 -8.89
CA PHE A 102 -2.18 -1.88 -7.84
C PHE A 102 -1.88 -1.20 -6.51
N GLU A 103 -2.90 -0.58 -5.96
CA GLU A 103 -2.83 0.12 -4.68
C GLU A 103 -3.23 -0.79 -3.53
N GLY A 104 -2.59 -0.63 -2.37
CA GLY A 104 -2.96 -1.33 -1.16
C GLY A 104 -2.69 -0.49 0.08
N PHE A 105 -3.43 -0.80 1.14
CA PHE A 105 -3.35 -0.16 2.45
C PHE A 105 -2.84 -1.14 3.50
N GLY A 106 -1.94 -0.65 4.31
CA GLY A 106 -1.40 -1.27 5.49
C GLY A 106 -0.53 -0.29 6.24
N GLN A 107 -0.11 -0.67 7.43
CA GLN A 107 0.74 0.14 8.30
C GLN A 107 2.02 -0.64 8.65
N THR A 108 2.92 -0.06 9.45
CA THR A 108 4.05 -0.80 10.03
C THR A 108 3.54 -1.90 10.98
N GLU A 109 2.45 -1.64 11.63
CA GLU A 109 1.73 -2.50 12.56
C GLU A 109 1.01 -3.67 11.88
N THR A 110 0.78 -3.57 10.56
CA THR A 110 -0.01 -4.54 9.79
C THR A 110 0.62 -4.85 8.44
N PRO A 111 0.35 -6.03 7.83
CA PRO A 111 0.58 -6.23 6.40
C PRO A 111 -0.44 -5.43 5.57
N LEU A 112 -0.59 -5.76 4.28
CA LEU A 112 -1.66 -5.20 3.45
C LEU A 112 -3.01 -5.79 3.87
N THR A 113 -3.79 -5.01 4.60
CA THR A 113 -5.12 -5.40 5.10
C THR A 113 -6.24 -5.05 4.12
N CYS A 114 -5.98 -4.11 3.20
CA CYS A 114 -6.88 -3.76 2.12
C CYS A 114 -6.05 -3.58 0.84
N ALA A 115 -6.48 -4.13 -0.29
CA ALA A 115 -5.70 -4.05 -1.53
C ALA A 115 -6.55 -4.26 -2.79
N ASN A 116 -6.07 -3.68 -3.89
CA ASN A 116 -6.42 -4.09 -5.23
C ASN A 116 -5.58 -5.32 -5.58
N LEU A 117 -6.17 -6.50 -5.51
CA LEU A 117 -5.47 -7.76 -5.79
C LEU A 117 -5.37 -8.02 -7.29
N THR A 118 -4.40 -8.85 -7.72
CA THR A 118 -4.13 -9.19 -9.13
C THR A 118 -5.32 -9.73 -9.91
N HIS A 119 -6.32 -10.27 -9.22
CA HIS A 119 -7.53 -10.81 -9.84
C HIS A 119 -8.70 -9.82 -9.88
N SER A 120 -8.50 -8.62 -9.34
CA SER A 120 -9.51 -7.56 -9.36
C SER A 120 -9.23 -6.55 -10.46
N VAL A 121 -10.28 -5.87 -10.89
CA VAL A 121 -10.12 -4.64 -11.69
C VAL A 121 -9.92 -3.51 -10.68
N PRO A 122 -8.71 -2.92 -10.61
CA PRO A 122 -8.46 -1.86 -9.65
C PRO A 122 -9.31 -0.63 -9.94
N ARG A 123 -9.71 0.07 -8.88
CA ARG A 123 -10.32 1.40 -8.96
C ARG A 123 -9.28 2.43 -8.56
N PRO A 124 -8.83 3.28 -9.47
CA PRO A 124 -7.83 4.31 -9.17
C PRO A 124 -8.28 5.21 -8.01
N GLY A 125 -7.40 5.40 -7.04
CA GLY A 125 -7.65 6.18 -5.83
C GLY A 125 -8.34 5.40 -4.70
N SER A 126 -8.78 4.15 -4.93
CA SER A 126 -9.23 3.30 -3.84
C SER A 126 -8.10 2.43 -3.31
N MET A 127 -8.06 2.22 -2.00
CA MET A 127 -7.15 1.26 -1.36
C MET A 127 -7.43 -0.20 -1.75
N GLY A 128 -8.48 -0.45 -2.56
CA GLY A 128 -8.96 -1.78 -2.89
C GLY A 128 -10.04 -2.28 -1.93
N ARG A 129 -10.17 -3.59 -1.85
CA ARG A 129 -11.12 -4.29 -0.96
C ARG A 129 -10.39 -4.90 0.22
N PRO A 130 -11.09 -5.14 1.35
CA PRO A 130 -10.55 -5.91 2.46
C PRO A 130 -9.90 -7.21 1.98
N ASN A 131 -8.68 -7.45 2.43
CA ASN A 131 -7.99 -8.72 2.20
C ASN A 131 -8.75 -9.82 2.97
N PRO A 132 -9.13 -10.92 2.32
CA PRO A 132 -9.95 -11.98 2.93
C PRO A 132 -9.32 -12.67 4.16
N LEU A 133 -8.04 -12.43 4.43
CA LEU A 133 -7.36 -12.89 5.64
C LEU A 133 -7.70 -12.07 6.88
N TYR A 134 -8.32 -10.89 6.71
CA TYR A 134 -8.62 -9.95 7.80
C TYR A 134 -10.10 -9.57 7.81
N GLU A 135 -10.69 -9.53 8.99
CA GLU A 135 -12.02 -8.98 9.18
C GLU A 135 -11.86 -7.49 9.49
N LEU A 136 -12.21 -6.64 8.49
CA LEU A 136 -12.15 -5.18 8.59
C LEU A 136 -13.57 -4.62 8.73
N GLU A 137 -13.72 -3.65 9.61
CA GLU A 137 -14.90 -2.80 9.69
C GLU A 137 -14.51 -1.33 9.65
N ILE A 138 -15.41 -0.50 9.11
CA ILE A 138 -15.35 0.95 9.24
C ILE A 138 -16.28 1.31 10.40
N LYS A 139 -15.73 1.96 11.42
CA LYS A 139 -16.46 2.24 12.67
C LYS A 139 -16.61 3.73 12.94
N ARG A 140 -17.75 4.08 13.52
CA ARG A 140 -18.01 5.39 14.12
C ARG A 140 -17.29 5.52 15.45
N ASP A 141 -17.22 6.73 16.00
CA ASP A 141 -16.63 7.01 17.31
C ASP A 141 -17.34 6.26 18.46
N ASP A 142 -18.61 5.89 18.29
CA ASP A 142 -19.37 5.11 19.28
C ASP A 142 -19.14 3.59 19.16
N GLY A 143 -18.22 3.16 18.27
CA GLY A 143 -17.89 1.76 18.01
C GLY A 143 -18.87 1.02 17.10
N SER A 144 -19.95 1.65 16.67
CA SER A 144 -20.90 1.05 15.72
C SER A 144 -20.33 1.06 14.29
N ARG A 145 -20.76 0.09 13.48
CA ARG A 145 -20.35 -0.01 12.07
C ARG A 145 -20.96 1.11 11.23
N CYS A 146 -20.14 1.72 10.35
CA CYS A 146 -20.60 2.70 9.37
C CYS A 146 -21.43 2.05 8.26
N ASP A 147 -22.36 2.83 7.70
CA ASP A 147 -23.05 2.50 6.46
C ASP A 147 -22.18 2.77 5.23
N VAL A 148 -22.61 2.24 4.06
CA VAL A 148 -21.94 2.53 2.78
C VAL A 148 -21.95 4.03 2.50
N GLY A 149 -20.79 4.58 2.10
CA GLY A 149 -20.61 6.02 1.86
C GLY A 149 -20.36 6.84 3.11
N GLU A 150 -20.43 6.27 4.30
CA GLU A 150 -20.14 6.94 5.55
C GLU A 150 -18.66 6.81 5.93
N THR A 151 -18.08 7.92 6.37
CA THR A 151 -16.69 7.97 6.82
C THR A 151 -16.57 7.53 8.28
N GLY A 152 -15.61 6.67 8.55
CA GLY A 152 -15.23 6.22 9.88
C GLY A 152 -13.83 5.64 9.91
N GLU A 153 -13.43 5.16 11.08
CA GLU A 153 -12.12 4.58 11.30
C GLU A 153 -12.05 3.14 10.77
N ILE A 154 -10.94 2.79 10.13
CA ILE A 154 -10.64 1.40 9.77
C ILE A 154 -10.25 0.64 11.02
N CYS A 155 -11.01 -0.40 11.35
CA CYS A 155 -10.73 -1.27 12.49
C CYS A 155 -10.53 -2.71 12.02
N ILE A 156 -9.58 -3.40 12.64
CA ILE A 156 -9.24 -4.80 12.33
C ILE A 156 -9.61 -5.65 13.53
N LYS A 157 -10.41 -6.69 13.32
CA LYS A 157 -10.81 -7.61 14.39
C LYS A 157 -9.62 -8.37 14.96
N MET A 158 -9.51 -8.42 16.28
CA MET A 158 -8.39 -9.00 17.02
C MET A 158 -8.70 -10.28 17.77
N ASP A 159 -9.93 -10.78 17.70
CA ASP A 159 -10.35 -12.03 18.32
C ASP A 159 -10.97 -13.00 17.30
N PRO A 160 -10.27 -14.08 16.92
CA PRO A 160 -8.86 -14.36 17.25
C PRO A 160 -7.91 -13.38 16.54
N ARG A 161 -6.77 -13.08 17.17
CA ARG A 161 -5.75 -12.19 16.55
C ARG A 161 -5.30 -12.76 15.20
N PRO A 162 -5.44 -11.99 14.11
CA PRO A 162 -4.97 -12.43 12.80
C PRO A 162 -3.44 -12.49 12.74
N GLU A 163 -2.91 -13.37 11.89
CA GLU A 163 -1.48 -13.42 11.62
C GLU A 163 -0.99 -12.13 10.94
N GLY A 164 0.25 -11.73 11.25
CA GLY A 164 0.89 -10.56 10.66
C GLY A 164 0.56 -9.23 11.33
N ILE A 165 -0.45 -9.15 12.19
CA ILE A 165 -0.71 -7.94 12.98
C ILE A 165 0.26 -7.88 14.16
N MET A 166 0.78 -6.68 14.46
CA MET A 166 1.73 -6.45 15.55
C MET A 166 1.27 -7.08 16.87
N MET A 167 2.21 -7.53 17.68
CA MET A 167 1.92 -8.05 19.02
C MET A 167 1.61 -6.92 20.00
N GLU A 168 2.49 -5.93 20.03
CA GLU A 168 2.45 -4.79 20.94
C GLU A 168 3.42 -3.70 20.49
N TYR A 169 3.28 -2.49 20.97
CA TYR A 169 4.33 -1.46 20.87
C TYR A 169 5.42 -1.74 21.89
N TYR A 170 6.65 -1.87 21.42
CA TYR A 170 7.79 -2.27 22.26
C TYR A 170 7.97 -1.34 23.45
N ARG A 171 7.91 -1.90 24.67
CA ARG A 171 8.02 -1.18 25.95
C ARG A 171 7.03 -0.03 26.13
N ASN A 172 5.89 -0.10 25.46
CA ASN A 172 4.84 0.91 25.56
C ASN A 172 3.45 0.24 25.62
N PRO A 173 3.11 -0.38 26.77
CA PRO A 173 1.83 -1.04 26.94
C PRO A 173 0.65 -0.07 26.85
N GLU A 174 0.81 1.16 27.36
CA GLU A 174 -0.23 2.19 27.30
C GLU A 174 -0.65 2.48 25.84
N LYS A 175 0.32 2.72 24.96
CA LYS A 175 0.04 2.90 23.54
C LYS A 175 -0.58 1.66 22.89
N THR A 176 -0.23 0.47 23.38
CA THR A 176 -0.82 -0.78 22.87
C THR A 176 -2.28 -0.89 23.27
N ASP A 177 -2.61 -0.57 24.52
CA ASP A 177 -3.99 -0.59 25.03
C ASP A 177 -4.84 0.49 24.35
N ASP A 178 -4.26 1.65 24.04
CA ASP A 178 -4.90 2.75 23.32
C ASP A 178 -5.24 2.36 21.84
N ALA A 179 -4.44 1.46 21.24
CA ALA A 179 -4.63 1.04 19.86
C ALA A 179 -5.42 -0.27 19.73
N ILE A 180 -5.40 -1.14 20.75
CA ILE A 180 -6.08 -2.45 20.73
C ILE A 180 -7.03 -2.53 21.91
N TYR A 181 -8.31 -2.26 21.63
CA TYR A 181 -9.37 -2.33 22.66
C TYR A 181 -10.68 -2.84 22.07
N ASP A 182 -11.59 -3.30 22.92
CA ASP A 182 -12.90 -3.85 22.57
C ASP A 182 -12.87 -4.96 21.50
N GLY A 183 -11.72 -5.68 21.40
CA GLY A 183 -11.54 -6.76 20.44
C GLY A 183 -11.14 -6.28 19.03
N TRP A 184 -10.78 -5.00 18.88
CA TRP A 184 -10.37 -4.38 17.61
C TRP A 184 -9.02 -3.69 17.74
N TYR A 185 -8.25 -3.71 16.65
CA TYR A 185 -7.12 -2.80 16.43
C TYR A 185 -7.64 -1.58 15.67
N HIS A 186 -7.48 -0.44 16.28
CA HIS A 186 -7.84 0.88 15.78
C HIS A 186 -6.66 1.48 15.03
N THR A 187 -6.81 1.66 13.71
CA THR A 187 -5.69 2.07 12.86
C THR A 187 -5.37 3.56 12.96
N GLY A 188 -6.32 4.38 13.40
CA GLY A 188 -6.26 5.84 13.31
C GLY A 188 -6.48 6.37 11.88
N ASP A 189 -6.70 5.51 10.90
CA ASP A 189 -6.92 5.89 9.51
C ASP A 189 -8.42 5.90 9.19
N MET A 190 -8.88 6.99 8.59
CA MET A 190 -10.27 7.21 8.22
C MET A 190 -10.53 6.86 6.77
N CYS A 191 -11.62 6.17 6.51
CA CYS A 191 -12.05 5.82 5.17
C CYS A 191 -13.58 5.73 5.07
N TRP A 192 -14.08 5.55 3.86
CA TRP A 192 -15.44 5.13 3.58
C TRP A 192 -15.45 3.96 2.58
N SER A 193 -16.54 3.20 2.53
CA SER A 193 -16.69 2.12 1.53
C SER A 193 -17.78 2.45 0.53
N ASP A 194 -17.59 2.03 -0.73
CA ASP A 194 -18.62 2.11 -1.75
C ASP A 194 -19.52 0.83 -1.77
N GLU A 195 -20.55 0.85 -2.63
CA GLU A 195 -21.52 -0.25 -2.78
C GLU A 195 -20.87 -1.57 -3.26
N ASP A 196 -19.71 -1.49 -3.92
CA ASP A 196 -18.95 -2.64 -4.38
C ASP A 196 -17.90 -3.11 -3.37
N GLY A 197 -17.82 -2.46 -2.19
CA GLY A 197 -16.94 -2.81 -1.09
C GLY A 197 -15.50 -2.35 -1.26
N PHE A 198 -15.22 -1.39 -2.13
CA PHE A 198 -13.93 -0.72 -2.18
C PHE A 198 -13.82 0.30 -1.06
N PHE A 199 -12.64 0.38 -0.45
CA PHE A 199 -12.32 1.33 0.61
C PHE A 199 -11.58 2.54 0.03
N TRP A 200 -11.98 3.73 0.48
CA TRP A 200 -11.48 5.02 -0.01
C TRP A 200 -10.90 5.81 1.15
N TYR A 201 -9.61 6.07 1.10
CA TYR A 201 -8.89 6.78 2.14
C TYR A 201 -9.30 8.25 2.23
N VAL A 202 -9.45 8.74 3.47
CA VAL A 202 -9.81 10.14 3.74
C VAL A 202 -8.66 10.88 4.42
N GLY A 203 -8.04 10.28 5.43
CA GLY A 203 -6.98 10.92 6.21
C GLY A 203 -6.76 10.17 7.53
N ARG A 204 -6.04 10.81 8.44
CA ARG A 204 -5.92 10.31 9.81
C ARG A 204 -6.90 11.04 10.72
N ASN A 205 -7.30 10.38 11.80
CA ASN A 205 -8.17 10.97 12.81
C ASN A 205 -7.42 11.90 13.79
N ASP A 206 -6.06 11.88 13.75
CA ASP A 206 -5.17 12.66 14.59
C ASP A 206 -4.46 13.82 13.84
N ASP A 207 -4.83 14.10 12.58
CA ASP A 207 -4.32 15.21 11.76
C ASP A 207 -5.10 16.52 11.93
#